data_d261a0fcb5912a68a747fed4e26c5bf4
#
_entry.id   d261a0fcb5912a68a747fed4e26c5bf4
#
_cell.length_a   1.000
_cell.length_b   1.000
_cell.length_c   1.000
_cell.angle_alpha   90.00
_cell.angle_beta   90.00
_cell.angle_gamma   90.00
#
_symmetry.space_group_name_H-M   'P 1'
#
loop_
_entity.id
_entity.type
_entity.pdbx_description
1 polymer ?
#
loop_
_entity_poly.entity_id
_entity_poly.type
_entity_poly.pdbx_seq_one_letter_code
_entity_poly.pdbx_strand_id
1 'polypeptide(L)'
;MVLEIRNISKNFGGISALTDVSFTINEGEIFGLIGPNGAGKTTMFNIITNMYAPTAGDIIFNGETITGTPPHKINQKGICRTFQNIKLFQQMTVLENVMVGRHSRSSAGVFRSVLRVPSQKREEEEMMMKAKELLSLVGLDSHIHMVAENLSYGQQRRLEIARALASDPKLLLLDEPAAGMNEKETDSLYDLIKEVQKRGITVLIIEHDMPLVMKLCDRITVLNFGKKLAEGTPEEIQNNDSVIEAYLGTEEEDVFA
;
A
#
# COMPACT_ATOMS: atom_id res chain seq x y z
N MET A 1 4.93 9.35 -14.80
CA MET A 1 3.61 8.83 -14.40
C MET A 1 3.71 7.32 -14.31
N VAL A 2 3.42 6.76 -13.14
CA VAL A 2 3.50 5.32 -12.88
C VAL A 2 2.12 4.66 -12.87
N LEU A 3 1.11 5.35 -12.32
CA LEU A 3 -0.29 4.89 -12.28
C LEU A 3 -1.22 5.96 -12.83
N GLU A 4 -2.20 5.53 -13.62
CA GLU A 4 -3.28 6.39 -14.10
C GLU A 4 -4.61 5.67 -13.89
N ILE A 5 -5.52 6.33 -13.21
CA ILE A 5 -6.90 5.94 -12.98
C ILE A 5 -7.76 6.76 -13.92
N ARG A 6 -8.51 6.09 -14.83
CA ARG A 6 -9.36 6.75 -15.84
C ARG A 6 -10.81 6.39 -15.63
N ASN A 7 -11.61 7.37 -15.25
CA ASN A 7 -13.08 7.32 -15.17
C ASN A 7 -13.60 6.07 -14.44
N ILE A 8 -12.92 5.67 -13.36
CA ILE A 8 -13.28 4.48 -12.60
C ILE A 8 -14.62 4.67 -11.92
N SER A 9 -15.54 3.76 -12.24
CA SER A 9 -16.83 3.63 -11.55
C SER A 9 -16.97 2.21 -11.00
N LYS A 10 -17.61 2.07 -9.83
CA LYS A 10 -17.88 0.78 -9.19
C LYS A 10 -19.22 0.76 -8.51
N ASN A 11 -20.08 -0.16 -8.97
CA ASN A 11 -21.38 -0.42 -8.38
C ASN A 11 -21.40 -1.79 -7.68
N PHE A 12 -22.01 -1.87 -6.52
CA PHE A 12 -22.34 -3.09 -5.81
C PHE A 12 -23.86 -3.20 -5.67
N GLY A 13 -24.49 -4.01 -6.54
CA GLY A 13 -25.96 -4.01 -6.63
C GLY A 13 -26.49 -2.63 -6.96
N GLY A 14 -27.33 -2.05 -6.08
CA GLY A 14 -27.91 -0.71 -6.24
C GLY A 14 -27.06 0.44 -5.68
N ILE A 15 -25.89 0.17 -5.07
CA ILE A 15 -25.07 1.18 -4.42
C ILE A 15 -23.87 1.51 -5.32
N SER A 16 -23.71 2.81 -5.65
CA SER A 16 -22.51 3.30 -6.35
C SER A 16 -21.43 3.64 -5.32
N ALA A 17 -20.39 2.81 -5.26
CA ALA A 17 -19.25 3.01 -4.36
C ALA A 17 -18.20 3.97 -4.93
N LEU A 18 -18.07 4.04 -6.26
CA LEU A 18 -17.23 4.99 -6.98
C LEU A 18 -17.95 5.45 -8.25
N THR A 19 -17.82 6.73 -8.59
CA THR A 19 -18.44 7.35 -9.75
C THR A 19 -17.44 8.26 -10.44
N ASP A 20 -16.99 7.86 -11.63
CA ASP A 20 -16.18 8.67 -12.55
C ASP A 20 -14.89 9.25 -11.89
N VAL A 21 -14.18 8.43 -11.13
CA VAL A 21 -12.96 8.85 -10.43
C VAL A 21 -11.76 8.75 -11.37
N SER A 22 -11.02 9.86 -11.50
CA SER A 22 -9.79 9.94 -12.31
C SER A 22 -8.69 10.69 -11.55
N PHE A 23 -7.49 10.13 -11.51
CA PHE A 23 -6.27 10.77 -10.99
C PHE A 23 -5.02 10.07 -11.52
N THR A 24 -3.86 10.69 -11.33
CA THR A 24 -2.57 10.14 -11.77
C THR A 24 -1.57 10.19 -10.65
N ILE A 25 -0.64 9.21 -10.62
CA ILE A 25 0.49 9.16 -9.67
C ILE A 25 1.79 9.18 -10.46
N ASN A 26 2.71 10.06 -10.10
CA ASN A 26 4.02 10.15 -10.74
C ASN A 26 5.02 9.17 -10.11
N GLU A 27 6.08 8.87 -10.82
CA GLU A 27 7.15 8.02 -10.31
C GLU A 27 7.89 8.71 -9.15
N GLY A 28 8.14 7.96 -8.06
CA GLY A 28 8.81 8.47 -6.87
C GLY A 28 7.97 9.40 -5.98
N GLU A 29 6.67 9.54 -6.26
CA GLU A 29 5.74 10.37 -5.50
C GLU A 29 5.17 9.59 -4.30
N ILE A 30 4.97 10.25 -3.17
CA ILE A 30 4.09 9.80 -2.10
C ILE A 30 2.74 10.46 -2.29
N PHE A 31 1.76 9.68 -2.68
CA PHE A 31 0.42 10.14 -3.03
C PHE A 31 -0.60 9.71 -1.98
N GLY A 32 -1.35 10.66 -1.45
CA GLY A 32 -2.41 10.43 -0.47
C GLY A 32 -3.77 10.22 -1.13
N LEU A 33 -4.51 9.20 -0.70
CA LEU A 33 -5.93 9.03 -1.03
C LEU A 33 -6.73 9.11 0.26
N ILE A 34 -7.36 10.25 0.51
CA ILE A 34 -8.07 10.54 1.76
C ILE A 34 -9.56 10.77 1.54
N GLY A 35 -10.30 10.94 2.61
CA GLY A 35 -11.74 11.22 2.61
C GLY A 35 -12.44 10.61 3.80
N PRO A 36 -13.69 10.98 4.09
CA PRO A 36 -14.49 10.43 5.18
C PRO A 36 -14.68 8.92 5.09
N ASN A 37 -15.21 8.32 6.15
CA ASN A 37 -15.60 6.91 6.15
C ASN A 37 -16.67 6.67 5.08
N GLY A 38 -16.55 5.56 4.35
CA GLY A 38 -17.46 5.27 3.24
C GLY A 38 -17.19 6.04 1.93
N ALA A 39 -16.20 6.94 1.87
CA ALA A 39 -15.89 7.72 0.67
C ALA A 39 -15.41 6.89 -0.55
N GLY A 40 -15.11 5.58 -0.38
CA GLY A 40 -14.70 4.69 -1.47
C GLY A 40 -13.20 4.39 -1.54
N LYS A 41 -12.39 4.85 -0.58
CA LYS A 41 -10.93 4.67 -0.55
C LYS A 41 -10.49 3.20 -0.68
N THR A 42 -10.98 2.34 0.20
CA THR A 42 -10.68 0.89 0.19
C THR A 42 -11.20 0.22 -1.08
N THR A 43 -12.33 0.69 -1.62
CA THR A 43 -12.85 0.20 -2.92
C THR A 43 -11.87 0.53 -4.03
N MET A 44 -11.31 1.75 -4.07
CA MET A 44 -10.29 2.14 -5.04
C MET A 44 -9.03 1.26 -4.93
N PHE A 45 -8.52 0.99 -3.71
CA PHE A 45 -7.39 0.07 -3.51
C PHE A 45 -7.68 -1.34 -4.02
N ASN A 46 -8.88 -1.85 -3.75
CA ASN A 46 -9.30 -3.16 -4.25
C ASN A 46 -9.38 -3.21 -5.79
N ILE A 47 -9.74 -2.10 -6.42
CA ILE A 47 -9.78 -1.98 -7.88
C ILE A 47 -8.36 -1.88 -8.45
N ILE A 48 -7.47 -1.07 -7.88
CA ILE A 48 -6.05 -0.96 -8.32
C ILE A 48 -5.34 -2.32 -8.25
N THR A 49 -5.64 -3.11 -7.21
CA THR A 49 -5.08 -4.46 -7.06
C THR A 49 -5.86 -5.55 -7.78
N ASN A 50 -6.89 -5.18 -8.55
CA ASN A 50 -7.82 -6.07 -9.26
C ASN A 50 -8.46 -7.16 -8.37
N MET A 51 -8.62 -6.89 -7.07
CA MET A 51 -9.47 -7.68 -6.17
C MET A 51 -10.95 -7.49 -6.54
N TYR A 52 -11.30 -6.30 -7.04
CA TYR A 52 -12.59 -5.99 -7.65
C TYR A 52 -12.39 -5.49 -9.07
N ALA A 53 -13.18 -5.99 -10.01
CA ALA A 53 -13.27 -5.39 -11.33
C ALA A 53 -14.06 -4.07 -11.25
N PRO A 54 -13.63 -2.99 -11.90
CA PRO A 54 -14.45 -1.79 -12.04
C PRO A 54 -15.70 -2.09 -12.87
N THR A 55 -16.77 -1.31 -12.69
CA THR A 55 -17.96 -1.35 -13.55
C THR A 55 -17.72 -0.60 -14.86
N ALA A 56 -16.91 0.45 -14.82
CA ALA A 56 -16.45 1.22 -15.98
C ALA A 56 -15.09 1.86 -15.68
N GLY A 57 -14.38 2.24 -16.73
CA GLY A 57 -13.08 2.89 -16.66
C GLY A 57 -11.92 1.91 -16.69
N ASP A 58 -10.70 2.45 -16.75
CA ASP A 58 -9.47 1.71 -16.91
C ASP A 58 -8.40 2.11 -15.90
N ILE A 59 -7.53 1.15 -15.58
CA ILE A 59 -6.32 1.33 -14.80
C ILE A 59 -5.12 1.12 -15.72
N ILE A 60 -4.25 2.12 -15.81
CA ILE A 60 -3.02 2.04 -16.59
C ILE A 60 -1.83 2.11 -15.63
N PHE A 61 -0.94 1.13 -15.71
CA PHE A 61 0.28 1.06 -14.92
C PHE A 61 1.49 0.97 -15.83
N ASN A 62 2.44 1.90 -15.70
CA ASN A 62 3.60 2.05 -16.60
C ASN A 62 3.20 2.05 -18.08
N GLY A 63 2.11 2.72 -18.44
CA GLY A 63 1.62 2.81 -19.82
C GLY A 63 0.86 1.57 -20.33
N GLU A 64 0.70 0.53 -19.53
CA GLU A 64 -0.04 -0.70 -19.87
C GLU A 64 -1.37 -0.76 -19.13
N THR A 65 -2.46 -1.06 -19.81
CA THR A 65 -3.76 -1.31 -19.18
C THR A 65 -3.69 -2.60 -18.39
N ILE A 66 -4.01 -2.51 -17.09
CA ILE A 66 -3.99 -3.64 -16.16
C ILE A 66 -5.39 -4.04 -15.67
N THR A 67 -6.43 -3.37 -16.13
CA THR A 67 -7.83 -3.67 -15.81
C THR A 67 -8.13 -5.14 -16.10
N GLY A 68 -8.69 -5.87 -15.12
CA GLY A 68 -9.02 -7.30 -15.25
C GLY A 68 -7.82 -8.26 -15.20
N THR A 69 -6.60 -7.76 -15.00
CA THR A 69 -5.41 -8.63 -14.79
C THR A 69 -5.52 -9.34 -13.43
N PRO A 70 -5.29 -10.66 -13.33
CA PRO A 70 -5.35 -11.37 -12.04
C PRO A 70 -4.42 -10.77 -10.97
N PRO A 71 -4.83 -10.72 -9.67
CA PRO A 71 -4.06 -10.07 -8.60
C PRO A 71 -2.60 -10.53 -8.49
N HIS A 72 -2.32 -11.82 -8.65
CA HIS A 72 -0.95 -12.33 -8.60
C HIS A 72 -0.06 -11.77 -9.72
N LYS A 73 -0.63 -11.49 -10.91
CA LYS A 73 0.09 -10.85 -12.02
C LYS A 73 0.27 -9.35 -11.77
N ILE A 74 -0.65 -8.69 -11.07
CA ILE A 74 -0.50 -7.29 -10.62
C ILE A 74 0.71 -7.17 -9.71
N ASN A 75 0.87 -8.09 -8.75
CA ASN A 75 2.07 -8.13 -7.91
C ASN A 75 3.35 -8.33 -8.73
N GLN A 76 3.35 -9.26 -9.69
CA GLN A 76 4.48 -9.49 -10.59
C GLN A 76 4.83 -8.28 -11.47
N LYS A 77 3.85 -7.44 -11.83
CA LYS A 77 4.08 -6.18 -12.56
C LYS A 77 4.71 -5.10 -11.67
N GLY A 78 4.69 -5.26 -10.35
CA GLY A 78 5.32 -4.37 -9.38
C GLY A 78 4.36 -3.50 -8.59
N ILE A 79 3.09 -3.87 -8.45
CA ILE A 79 2.15 -3.25 -7.51
C ILE A 79 2.01 -4.17 -6.30
N CYS A 80 2.41 -3.69 -5.13
CA CYS A 80 2.30 -4.43 -3.88
C CYS A 80 1.46 -3.65 -2.87
N ARG A 81 0.75 -4.36 -1.99
CA ARG A 81 -0.14 -3.77 -0.99
C ARG A 81 0.10 -4.39 0.39
N THR A 82 0.09 -3.56 1.42
CA THR A 82 -0.21 -3.98 2.80
C THR A 82 -1.71 -3.99 3.02
N PHE A 83 -2.17 -4.60 4.09
CA PHE A 83 -3.60 -4.67 4.42
C PHE A 83 -3.86 -3.94 5.72
N GLN A 84 -5.08 -3.38 5.89
CA GLN A 84 -5.52 -2.73 7.12
C GLN A 84 -5.31 -3.66 8.33
N ASN A 85 -5.78 -4.91 8.23
CA ASN A 85 -5.45 -5.94 9.21
C ASN A 85 -4.14 -6.63 8.83
N ILE A 86 -3.15 -6.63 9.71
CA ILE A 86 -1.85 -7.24 9.50
C ILE A 86 -2.01 -8.72 9.10
N LYS A 87 -1.47 -9.09 7.94
CA LYS A 87 -1.54 -10.46 7.41
C LYS A 87 -0.14 -11.06 7.33
N LEU A 88 0.43 -11.38 8.49
CA LEU A 88 1.70 -12.11 8.58
C LEU A 88 1.47 -13.62 8.71
N PHE A 89 2.48 -14.39 8.34
CA PHE A 89 2.56 -15.80 8.70
C PHE A 89 3.04 -15.89 10.15
N GLN A 90 2.10 -15.92 11.08
CA GLN A 90 2.32 -15.73 12.50
C GLN A 90 3.32 -16.74 13.09
N GLN A 91 3.32 -18.00 12.62
CA GLN A 91 4.18 -19.09 13.08
C GLN A 91 5.54 -19.13 12.37
N MET A 92 5.77 -18.28 11.38
CA MET A 92 7.05 -18.12 10.71
C MET A 92 7.90 -17.08 11.42
N THR A 93 9.21 -17.21 11.29
CA THR A 93 10.16 -16.19 11.75
C THR A 93 10.01 -14.89 10.93
N VAL A 94 10.55 -13.82 11.48
CA VAL A 94 10.63 -12.49 10.82
C VAL A 94 11.34 -12.62 9.47
N LEU A 95 12.46 -13.36 9.41
CA LEU A 95 13.20 -13.59 8.17
C LEU A 95 12.38 -14.37 7.14
N GLU A 96 11.74 -15.46 7.54
CA GLU A 96 10.91 -16.29 6.65
C GLU A 96 9.74 -15.50 6.05
N ASN A 97 9.09 -14.64 6.84
CA ASN A 97 8.03 -13.78 6.35
C ASN A 97 8.50 -12.88 5.18
N VAL A 98 9.67 -12.27 5.28
CA VAL A 98 10.24 -11.43 4.21
C VAL A 98 10.64 -12.28 3.01
N MET A 99 11.25 -13.46 3.23
CA MET A 99 11.61 -14.37 2.14
C MET A 99 10.39 -14.84 1.33
N VAL A 100 9.26 -15.11 1.99
CA VAL A 100 7.99 -15.43 1.28
C VAL A 100 7.56 -14.29 0.35
N GLY A 101 7.72 -13.02 0.76
CA GLY A 101 7.44 -11.87 -0.10
C GLY A 101 8.24 -11.89 -1.40
N ARG A 102 9.48 -12.39 -1.37
CA ARG A 102 10.34 -12.50 -2.54
C ARG A 102 9.99 -13.66 -3.49
N HIS A 103 9.28 -14.66 -2.99
CA HIS A 103 8.92 -15.86 -3.78
C HIS A 103 8.11 -15.52 -5.05
N SER A 104 7.39 -14.40 -5.07
CA SER A 104 6.66 -13.93 -6.25
C SER A 104 7.59 -13.57 -7.44
N ARG A 105 8.88 -13.35 -7.19
CA ARG A 105 9.93 -13.02 -8.16
C ARG A 105 10.84 -14.20 -8.49
N SER A 106 10.76 -15.31 -7.73
CA SER A 106 11.55 -16.52 -8.01
C SER A 106 11.07 -17.19 -9.29
N SER A 107 11.99 -17.52 -10.17
CA SER A 107 11.74 -18.27 -11.40
C SER A 107 11.72 -19.80 -11.17
N ALA A 108 11.98 -20.26 -9.93
CA ALA A 108 12.02 -21.66 -9.56
C ALA A 108 10.60 -22.25 -9.55
N GLY A 109 10.15 -22.79 -10.67
CA GLY A 109 8.96 -23.64 -10.72
C GLY A 109 9.12 -24.87 -9.82
N VAL A 110 7.98 -25.43 -9.36
CA VAL A 110 7.90 -26.59 -8.44
C VAL A 110 8.81 -27.77 -8.85
N PHE A 111 9.08 -27.96 -10.14
CA PHE A 111 9.97 -28.99 -10.66
C PHE A 111 11.47 -28.76 -10.38
N ARG A 112 11.93 -27.51 -10.22
CA ARG A 112 13.33 -27.19 -9.90
C ARG A 112 13.65 -27.35 -8.42
N SER A 113 12.66 -27.21 -7.55
CA SER A 113 12.81 -27.38 -6.09
C SER A 113 13.18 -28.80 -5.67
N VAL A 114 12.92 -29.81 -6.52
CA VAL A 114 13.22 -31.23 -6.25
C VAL A 114 14.69 -31.59 -6.57
N LEU A 115 15.34 -30.83 -7.46
CA LEU A 115 16.68 -31.11 -7.97
C LEU A 115 17.76 -30.19 -7.40
N ARG A 116 17.94 -30.02 -6.12
CA ARG A 116 19.01 -29.23 -5.43
C ARG A 116 20.20 -28.81 -6.33
N VAL A 117 19.92 -27.98 -7.35
CA VAL A 117 20.94 -27.55 -8.32
C VAL A 117 21.77 -26.41 -7.69
N PRO A 118 23.09 -26.29 -7.95
CA PRO A 118 23.95 -25.24 -7.39
C PRO A 118 23.42 -23.80 -7.60
N SER A 119 22.65 -23.57 -8.68
CA SER A 119 21.98 -22.29 -8.94
C SER A 119 20.91 -21.93 -7.90
N GLN A 120 20.26 -22.90 -7.27
CA GLN A 120 19.26 -22.65 -6.24
C GLN A 120 19.88 -22.15 -4.93
N LYS A 121 21.05 -22.71 -4.55
CA LYS A 121 21.73 -22.26 -3.35
C LYS A 121 22.14 -20.79 -3.46
N ARG A 122 22.58 -20.37 -4.63
CA ARG A 122 22.93 -18.97 -4.89
C ARG A 122 21.69 -18.06 -4.88
N GLU A 123 20.56 -18.48 -5.49
CA GLU A 123 19.31 -17.76 -5.46
C GLU A 123 18.77 -17.60 -4.02
N GLU A 124 18.87 -18.67 -3.21
CA GLU A 124 18.46 -18.64 -1.80
C GLU A 124 19.36 -17.71 -0.97
N GLU A 125 20.68 -17.72 -1.20
CA GLU A 125 21.63 -16.80 -0.56
C GLU A 125 21.33 -15.34 -0.95
N GLU A 126 21.05 -15.05 -2.22
CA GLU A 126 20.63 -13.71 -2.69
C GLU A 126 19.30 -13.27 -2.05
N MET A 127 18.31 -14.15 -1.97
CA MET A 127 17.05 -13.89 -1.29
C MET A 127 17.25 -13.59 0.20
N MET A 128 18.10 -14.35 0.86
CA MET A 128 18.43 -14.15 2.28
C MET A 128 19.14 -12.82 2.51
N MET A 129 20.12 -12.46 1.67
CA MET A 129 20.81 -11.17 1.77
C MET A 129 19.85 -10.01 1.61
N LYS A 130 18.97 -10.08 0.60
CA LYS A 130 17.95 -9.04 0.36
C LYS A 130 16.94 -8.94 1.51
N ALA A 131 16.52 -10.08 2.06
CA ALA A 131 15.63 -10.10 3.21
C ALA A 131 16.28 -9.42 4.44
N LYS A 132 17.57 -9.70 4.70
CA LYS A 132 18.30 -9.04 5.79
C LYS A 132 18.46 -7.54 5.58
N GLU A 133 18.75 -7.09 4.34
CA GLU A 133 18.78 -5.66 3.99
C GLU A 133 17.45 -4.97 4.30
N LEU A 134 16.33 -5.59 3.90
CA LEU A 134 15.00 -5.05 4.15
C LEU A 134 14.63 -5.06 5.64
N LEU A 135 15.06 -6.08 6.38
CA LEU A 135 14.87 -6.13 7.84
C LEU A 135 15.68 -5.05 8.55
N SER A 136 16.89 -4.75 8.07
CA SER A 136 17.67 -3.61 8.55
C SER A 136 16.96 -2.29 8.25
N LEU A 137 16.42 -2.11 7.04
CA LEU A 137 15.66 -0.92 6.65
C LEU A 137 14.49 -0.65 7.60
N VAL A 138 13.77 -1.69 8.02
CA VAL A 138 12.61 -1.56 8.93
C VAL A 138 12.98 -1.65 10.41
N GLY A 139 14.28 -1.75 10.76
CA GLY A 139 14.77 -1.81 12.14
C GLY A 139 14.43 -3.11 12.87
N LEU A 140 14.42 -4.24 12.17
CA LEU A 140 14.14 -5.57 12.72
C LEU A 140 15.32 -6.54 12.68
N ASP A 141 16.56 -6.06 12.53
CA ASP A 141 17.75 -6.91 12.43
C ASP A 141 17.94 -7.79 13.66
N SER A 142 17.67 -7.27 14.86
CA SER A 142 17.82 -8.01 16.11
C SER A 142 16.71 -9.07 16.30
N HIS A 143 15.67 -9.08 15.46
CA HIS A 143 14.50 -9.94 15.59
C HIS A 143 14.40 -11.01 14.49
N ILE A 144 15.42 -11.17 13.64
CA ILE A 144 15.35 -11.99 12.41
C ILE A 144 14.92 -13.45 12.66
N HIS A 145 15.26 -14.02 13.82
CA HIS A 145 14.91 -15.39 14.21
C HIS A 145 13.68 -15.47 15.12
N MET A 146 13.11 -14.33 15.51
CA MET A 146 11.91 -14.29 16.32
C MET A 146 10.70 -14.71 15.49
N VAL A 147 9.76 -15.44 16.08
CA VAL A 147 8.48 -15.77 15.45
C VAL A 147 7.62 -14.51 15.39
N ALA A 148 6.95 -14.29 14.25
CA ALA A 148 6.26 -13.03 13.96
C ALA A 148 5.15 -12.67 14.98
N GLU A 149 4.48 -13.67 15.57
CA GLU A 149 3.47 -13.46 16.61
C GLU A 149 3.99 -12.80 17.88
N ASN A 150 5.30 -12.93 18.17
CA ASN A 150 5.95 -12.37 19.37
C ASN A 150 6.40 -10.91 19.19
N LEU A 151 6.21 -10.32 18.02
CA LEU A 151 6.49 -8.92 17.73
C LEU A 151 5.39 -8.03 18.31
N SER A 152 5.77 -6.81 18.74
CA SER A 152 4.78 -5.76 19.02
C SER A 152 3.99 -5.38 17.75
N TYR A 153 2.83 -4.74 17.93
CA TYR A 153 1.99 -4.34 16.80
C TYR A 153 2.74 -3.48 15.78
N GLY A 154 3.47 -2.45 16.23
CA GLY A 154 4.28 -1.60 15.35
C GLY A 154 5.41 -2.36 14.63
N GLN A 155 6.04 -3.34 15.29
CA GLN A 155 7.03 -4.22 14.67
C GLN A 155 6.40 -5.14 13.62
N GLN A 156 5.20 -5.69 13.88
CA GLN A 156 4.47 -6.51 12.92
C GLN A 156 4.10 -5.69 11.66
N ARG A 157 3.68 -4.43 11.83
CA ARG A 157 3.40 -3.53 10.70
C ARG A 157 4.64 -3.25 9.86
N ARG A 158 5.80 -3.01 10.50
CA ARG A 158 7.08 -2.84 9.79
C ARG A 158 7.49 -4.11 9.05
N LEU A 159 7.28 -5.29 9.64
CA LEU A 159 7.54 -6.57 8.99
C LEU A 159 6.64 -6.76 7.75
N GLU A 160 5.37 -6.35 7.83
CA GLU A 160 4.46 -6.40 6.68
C GLU A 160 4.95 -5.52 5.53
N ILE A 161 5.44 -4.30 5.83
CA ILE A 161 6.05 -3.41 4.84
C ILE A 161 7.31 -4.05 4.25
N ALA A 162 8.21 -4.61 5.08
CA ALA A 162 9.41 -5.30 4.60
C ALA A 162 9.07 -6.47 3.67
N ARG A 163 8.05 -7.25 3.99
CA ARG A 163 7.55 -8.33 3.14
C ARG A 163 7.01 -7.83 1.80
N ALA A 164 6.27 -6.71 1.80
CA ALA A 164 5.80 -6.09 0.56
C ALA A 164 6.96 -5.58 -0.29
N LEU A 165 7.97 -4.95 0.32
CA LEU A 165 9.18 -4.47 -0.34
C LEU A 165 10.03 -5.60 -0.93
N ALA A 166 9.97 -6.81 -0.36
CA ALA A 166 10.74 -7.97 -0.84
C ALA A 166 10.38 -8.39 -2.27
N SER A 167 9.21 -8.02 -2.76
CA SER A 167 8.82 -8.23 -4.16
C SER A 167 9.30 -7.14 -5.12
N ASP A 168 10.23 -6.26 -4.70
CA ASP A 168 10.78 -5.14 -5.47
C ASP A 168 9.68 -4.32 -6.18
N PRO A 169 8.73 -3.70 -5.43
CA PRO A 169 7.61 -2.98 -6.03
C PRO A 169 8.08 -1.68 -6.70
N LYS A 170 7.38 -1.28 -7.76
CA LYS A 170 7.44 0.08 -8.31
C LYS A 170 6.40 0.99 -7.65
N LEU A 171 5.28 0.39 -7.21
CA LEU A 171 4.20 1.06 -6.50
C LEU A 171 3.83 0.25 -5.25
N LEU A 172 3.98 0.86 -4.09
CA LEU A 172 3.60 0.31 -2.80
C LEU A 172 2.30 0.98 -2.32
N LEU A 173 1.26 0.18 -2.08
CA LEU A 173 0.00 0.63 -1.51
C LEU A 173 0.00 0.37 -0.01
N LEU A 174 -0.16 1.42 0.79
CA LEU A 174 -0.24 1.35 2.25
C LEU A 174 -1.66 1.69 2.70
N ASP A 175 -2.32 0.74 3.35
CA ASP A 175 -3.70 0.85 3.81
C ASP A 175 -3.73 1.08 5.32
N GLU A 176 -3.92 2.33 5.74
CA GLU A 176 -3.93 2.79 7.13
C GLU A 176 -2.72 2.26 7.95
N PRO A 177 -1.49 2.52 7.48
CA PRO A 177 -0.31 1.92 8.11
C PRO A 177 -0.03 2.43 9.53
N ALA A 178 -0.51 3.63 9.90
CA ALA A 178 -0.33 4.22 11.23
C ALA A 178 -1.43 3.81 12.23
N ALA A 179 -2.50 3.11 11.79
CA ALA A 179 -3.60 2.74 12.66
C ALA A 179 -3.13 1.98 13.91
N GLY A 180 -3.51 2.47 15.10
CA GLY A 180 -3.15 1.88 16.39
C GLY A 180 -1.71 2.12 16.86
N MET A 181 -0.94 2.97 16.17
CA MET A 181 0.41 3.37 16.56
C MET A 181 0.37 4.58 17.51
N ASN A 182 1.35 4.62 18.41
CA ASN A 182 1.62 5.83 19.20
C ASN A 182 2.46 6.83 18.38
N GLU A 183 2.60 8.07 18.87
CA GLU A 183 3.29 9.17 18.18
C GLU A 183 4.73 8.80 17.75
N LYS A 184 5.51 8.13 18.62
CA LYS A 184 6.89 7.69 18.29
C LYS A 184 6.91 6.63 17.19
N GLU A 185 5.96 5.72 17.19
CA GLU A 185 5.83 4.69 16.15
C GLU A 185 5.42 5.33 14.82
N THR A 186 4.52 6.33 14.85
CA THR A 186 4.10 7.11 13.68
C THR A 186 5.27 7.90 13.08
N ASP A 187 6.07 8.58 13.90
CA ASP A 187 7.28 9.26 13.42
C ASP A 187 8.28 8.30 12.78
N SER A 188 8.48 7.14 13.40
CA SER A 188 9.36 6.12 12.84
C SER A 188 8.81 5.50 11.54
N LEU A 189 7.48 5.42 11.40
CA LEU A 189 6.82 5.02 10.15
C LEU A 189 7.00 6.07 9.07
N TYR A 190 6.87 7.36 9.43
CA TYR A 190 7.15 8.48 8.51
C TYR A 190 8.56 8.37 7.92
N ASP A 191 9.58 8.21 8.78
CA ASP A 191 10.97 8.08 8.35
C ASP A 191 11.17 6.88 7.42
N LEU A 192 10.54 5.74 7.75
CA LEU A 192 10.57 4.54 6.91
C LEU A 192 9.97 4.79 5.52
N ILE A 193 8.80 5.43 5.44
CA ILE A 193 8.14 5.69 4.15
C ILE A 193 8.97 6.68 3.31
N LYS A 194 9.56 7.71 3.92
CA LYS A 194 10.48 8.62 3.23
C LYS A 194 11.74 7.91 2.72
N GLU A 195 12.26 6.93 3.46
CA GLU A 195 13.40 6.14 3.02
C GLU A 195 13.01 5.19 1.85
N VAL A 196 11.79 4.64 1.86
CA VAL A 196 11.23 3.88 0.74
C VAL A 196 11.11 4.75 -0.52
N GLN A 197 10.62 5.98 -0.38
CA GLN A 197 10.55 6.96 -1.48
C GLN A 197 11.94 7.27 -2.07
N LYS A 198 12.95 7.52 -1.21
CA LYS A 198 14.34 7.78 -1.65
C LYS A 198 14.95 6.63 -2.46
N ARG A 199 14.47 5.40 -2.26
CA ARG A 199 14.86 4.22 -3.05
C ARG A 199 14.16 4.16 -4.41
N GLY A 200 13.39 5.19 -4.78
CA GLY A 200 12.69 5.30 -6.06
C GLY A 200 11.35 4.53 -6.11
N ILE A 201 10.83 4.09 -4.95
CA ILE A 201 9.54 3.40 -4.88
C ILE A 201 8.44 4.46 -4.73
N THR A 202 7.46 4.42 -5.61
CA THR A 202 6.25 5.23 -5.52
C THR A 202 5.35 4.67 -4.42
N VAL A 203 4.74 5.54 -3.62
CA VAL A 203 3.84 5.13 -2.53
C VAL A 203 2.46 5.74 -2.75
N LEU A 204 1.41 4.91 -2.66
CA LEU A 204 0.03 5.34 -2.53
C LEU A 204 -0.46 4.96 -1.13
N ILE A 205 -0.87 5.95 -0.35
CA ILE A 205 -1.28 5.74 1.04
C ILE A 205 -2.74 6.13 1.25
N ILE A 206 -3.50 5.28 1.94
CA ILE A 206 -4.76 5.66 2.59
C ILE A 206 -4.45 5.90 4.06
N GLU A 207 -4.82 7.06 4.57
CA GLU A 207 -4.71 7.42 5.98
C GLU A 207 -5.83 8.36 6.39
N HIS A 208 -6.12 8.36 7.68
CA HIS A 208 -7.06 9.28 8.33
C HIS A 208 -6.36 10.18 9.38
N ASP A 209 -5.10 9.90 9.69
CA ASP A 209 -4.24 10.79 10.49
C ASP A 209 -3.80 11.98 9.61
N MET A 210 -4.56 13.09 9.68
CA MET A 210 -4.28 14.26 8.86
C MET A 210 -2.90 14.87 9.10
N PRO A 211 -2.39 15.03 10.35
CA PRO A 211 -1.01 15.44 10.60
C PRO A 211 0.03 14.62 9.84
N LEU A 212 -0.10 13.28 9.85
CA LEU A 212 0.80 12.41 9.11
C LEU A 212 0.67 12.61 7.59
N VAL A 213 -0.55 12.66 7.06
CA VAL A 213 -0.82 12.85 5.63
C VAL A 213 -0.21 14.15 5.12
N MET A 214 -0.46 15.27 5.82
CA MET A 214 0.01 16.61 5.42
C MET A 214 1.55 16.71 5.45
N LYS A 215 2.20 16.01 6.37
CA LYS A 215 3.67 15.97 6.49
C LYS A 215 4.32 15.03 5.46
N LEU A 216 3.63 13.95 5.09
CA LEU A 216 4.19 12.83 4.33
C LEU A 216 3.99 12.96 2.82
N CYS A 217 2.79 13.34 2.38
CA CYS A 217 2.39 13.28 0.99
C CYS A 217 2.93 14.44 0.16
N ASP A 218 3.26 14.16 -1.11
CA ASP A 218 3.62 15.18 -2.09
C ASP A 218 2.36 15.76 -2.76
N ARG A 219 1.36 14.90 -3.01
CA ARG A 219 0.02 15.25 -3.52
C ARG A 219 -1.04 14.38 -2.88
N ILE A 220 -2.26 14.89 -2.86
CA ILE A 220 -3.41 14.25 -2.21
C ILE A 220 -4.63 14.34 -3.14
N THR A 221 -5.34 13.23 -3.28
CA THR A 221 -6.71 13.22 -3.81
C THR A 221 -7.69 12.96 -2.66
N VAL A 222 -8.72 13.78 -2.58
CA VAL A 222 -9.81 13.64 -1.62
C VAL A 222 -11.01 13.01 -2.31
N LEU A 223 -11.49 11.90 -1.76
CA LEU A 223 -12.77 11.29 -2.15
C LEU A 223 -13.87 11.69 -1.16
N ASN A 224 -15.07 11.92 -1.69
CA ASN A 224 -16.27 12.07 -0.91
C ASN A 224 -17.46 11.44 -1.65
N PHE A 225 -18.24 10.60 -0.96
CA PHE A 225 -19.37 9.84 -1.55
C PHE A 225 -19.06 9.19 -2.91
N GLY A 226 -17.87 8.55 -3.00
CA GLY A 226 -17.44 7.84 -4.21
C GLY A 226 -16.98 8.73 -5.37
N LYS A 227 -16.82 10.03 -5.18
CA LYS A 227 -16.37 10.98 -6.21
C LYS A 227 -15.10 11.70 -5.78
N LYS A 228 -14.29 12.13 -6.74
CA LYS A 228 -13.16 13.01 -6.46
C LYS A 228 -13.70 14.41 -6.11
N LEU A 229 -13.43 14.85 -4.88
CA LEU A 229 -13.80 16.17 -4.37
C LEU A 229 -12.74 17.22 -4.70
N ALA A 230 -11.46 16.88 -4.43
CA ALA A 230 -10.33 17.76 -4.68
C ALA A 230 -9.06 16.94 -4.98
N GLU A 231 -8.07 17.59 -5.58
CA GLU A 231 -6.71 17.07 -5.77
C GLU A 231 -5.73 18.24 -5.74
N GLY A 232 -4.62 18.10 -5.02
CA GLY A 232 -3.61 19.14 -4.89
C GLY A 232 -2.49 18.78 -3.93
N THR A 233 -1.65 19.75 -3.63
CA THR A 233 -0.63 19.66 -2.57
C THR A 233 -1.29 19.62 -1.19
N PRO A 234 -0.59 19.18 -0.14
CA PRO A 234 -1.11 19.24 1.24
C PRO A 234 -1.64 20.61 1.62
N GLU A 235 -0.92 21.67 1.26
CA GLU A 235 -1.31 23.06 1.56
C GLU A 235 -2.61 23.47 0.85
N GLU A 236 -2.78 23.09 -0.43
CA GLU A 236 -4.00 23.36 -1.20
C GLU A 236 -5.20 22.61 -0.62
N ILE A 237 -5.00 21.35 -0.20
CA ILE A 237 -6.05 20.52 0.39
C ILE A 237 -6.47 21.05 1.76
N GLN A 238 -5.52 21.43 2.61
CA GLN A 238 -5.78 21.96 3.95
C GLN A 238 -6.60 23.26 3.92
N ASN A 239 -6.43 24.08 2.89
CA ASN A 239 -7.13 25.36 2.72
C ASN A 239 -8.36 25.26 1.81
N ASN A 240 -8.82 24.08 1.43
CA ASN A 240 -9.96 23.87 0.55
C ASN A 240 -11.27 23.78 1.36
N ASP A 241 -12.13 24.81 1.23
CA ASP A 241 -13.39 24.89 1.98
C ASP A 241 -14.28 23.66 1.81
N SER A 242 -14.37 23.12 0.57
CA SER A 242 -15.17 21.91 0.32
C SER A 242 -14.62 20.66 1.01
N VAL A 243 -13.29 20.59 1.19
CA VAL A 243 -12.65 19.50 1.93
C VAL A 243 -12.93 19.65 3.41
N ILE A 244 -12.78 20.86 3.95
CA ILE A 244 -13.07 21.16 5.36
C ILE A 244 -14.53 20.81 5.68
N GLU A 245 -15.48 21.25 4.84
CA GLU A 245 -16.90 20.97 5.00
C GLU A 245 -17.20 19.46 4.98
N ALA A 246 -16.56 18.70 4.06
CA ALA A 246 -16.76 17.26 3.96
C ALA A 246 -16.31 16.49 5.22
N TYR A 247 -15.32 16.99 5.95
CA TYR A 247 -14.86 16.39 7.21
C TYR A 247 -15.67 16.88 8.42
N LEU A 248 -16.07 18.16 8.46
CA LEU A 248 -16.89 18.70 9.54
C LEU A 248 -18.33 18.16 9.51
N GLY A 249 -18.90 17.94 8.34
CA GLY A 249 -20.26 17.38 8.19
C GLY A 249 -20.39 15.92 8.67
N THR A 250 -19.28 15.17 8.76
CA THR A 250 -19.28 13.79 9.28
C THR A 250 -19.18 13.73 10.79
N GLU A 251 -18.64 14.75 11.46
CA GLU A 251 -18.55 14.80 12.93
C GLU A 251 -19.90 15.13 13.57
N GLU A 252 -20.77 15.86 12.88
CA GLU A 252 -22.11 16.18 13.40
C GLU A 252 -23.10 15.01 13.31
N GLU A 253 -22.95 14.10 12.33
CA GLU A 253 -23.81 12.91 12.21
C GLU A 253 -23.46 11.83 13.26
N ASP A 254 -22.20 11.71 13.67
CA ASP A 254 -21.75 10.73 14.69
C ASP A 254 -22.04 11.20 16.13
N VAL A 255 -22.36 12.48 16.36
CA VAL A 255 -22.68 13.02 17.69
C VAL A 255 -24.16 12.82 18.08
N PHE A 256 -25.04 12.52 17.12
CA PHE A 256 -26.50 12.35 17.33
C PHE A 256 -27.02 10.95 17.04
N ALA A 257 -26.15 9.95 16.79
CA ALA A 257 -26.49 8.54 16.65
C ALA A 257 -26.00 7.74 17.87
#